data_2cc3ecac87b9c63b348b0921e29ded76
#
_entry.id   2cc3ecac87b9c63b348b0921e29ded76
#
_cell.length_a   1.000
_cell.length_b   1.000
_cell.length_c   1.000
_cell.angle_alpha   90.00
_cell.angle_beta   90.00
_cell.angle_gamma   90.00
#
_symmetry.space_group_name_H-M   'P 1'
#
loop_
_entity.id
_entity.type
_entity.pdbx_description
1 polymer ?
#
loop_
_entity_poly.entity_id
_entity_poly.type
_entity_poly.pdbx_seq_one_letter_code
_entity_poly.pdbx_strand_id
1 'polypeptide(L)'
;YRYVGMDIETKDEPLVIKDYYGDFTGYPFGENGSFKSDDKSIDKIWEVGWRTARLCATETYMDCPYYEQLQYVGDTRIQALISLYVSGDDRLVRQAIRAFNQSRSFHGITKSRYPSRIEQFIPPFSLYWVSMVNDYAKFRNDPEFVREMLGGVRTVLAWYDGQIDPNTGILKAKMPFWNFVDWSESDPATKGDNSTGWRRGIPPEGENAGTAITSLHLALTLREAAQLMTRYGFAGEASEYMRRYEKIVKAVYQRCWNAKRGLFADFEGAVSSSQHVNILAILADALPEAEQPVLMKKIIEDKSLTQCTFYYRFYLTEAMRKCGMGDLYVSQLEPWRDMIKIGLSTFAENPEPTRSDCHAWSASPNYHLLSLVCGIMPEGYGFERVSVSPNLGGLGEIHGTVPHPKGDIKVSFRKNTEGKINGTVILPKDLTGNFNWKGVKIPLKSGKNEINIR
;
A
#
# COMPACT_ATOMS: atom_id res chain seq x y z
N TYR A 1 6.76 14.53 -20.04
CA TYR A 1 6.92 15.98 -19.89
C TYR A 1 5.54 16.67 -19.82
N ARG A 2 5.47 17.81 -19.14
CA ARG A 2 4.25 18.63 -19.04
C ARG A 2 4.30 19.82 -20.01
N TYR A 3 5.49 20.35 -20.22
CA TYR A 3 5.77 21.48 -21.10
C TYR A 3 6.95 21.14 -22.00
N VAL A 4 6.93 21.68 -23.19
CA VAL A 4 8.04 21.65 -24.16
C VAL A 4 8.31 23.06 -24.58
N GLY A 5 9.54 23.51 -24.39
CA GLY A 5 10.04 24.78 -24.91
C GLY A 5 10.87 24.52 -26.16
N MET A 6 10.75 25.37 -27.16
CA MET A 6 11.62 25.42 -28.33
C MET A 6 12.24 26.80 -28.43
N ASP A 7 13.55 26.88 -28.39
CA ASP A 7 14.29 28.09 -28.70
C ASP A 7 14.73 28.02 -30.16
N ILE A 8 14.28 28.98 -30.96
CA ILE A 8 14.52 29.00 -32.40
C ILE A 8 15.23 30.31 -32.75
N GLU A 9 16.40 30.18 -33.32
CA GLU A 9 17.17 31.30 -33.87
C GLU A 9 17.33 31.11 -35.36
N THR A 10 16.94 32.12 -36.15
CA THR A 10 17.13 32.16 -37.61
C THR A 10 18.01 33.33 -38.00
N LYS A 11 18.76 33.19 -39.10
CA LYS A 11 19.54 34.29 -39.67
C LYS A 11 18.80 34.90 -40.86
N ASP A 12 19.33 34.70 -42.06
CA ASP A 12 18.82 35.40 -43.27
C ASP A 12 17.60 34.71 -43.89
N GLU A 13 17.34 33.46 -43.53
CA GLU A 13 16.20 32.71 -44.08
C GLU A 13 15.21 32.25 -43.00
N PRO A 14 13.89 32.24 -43.31
CA PRO A 14 12.89 31.80 -42.36
C PRO A 14 12.90 30.27 -42.20
N LEU A 15 12.72 29.82 -40.93
CA LEU A 15 12.42 28.43 -40.62
C LEU A 15 10.91 28.20 -40.73
N VAL A 16 10.51 27.16 -41.44
CA VAL A 16 9.12 26.69 -41.49
C VAL A 16 9.00 25.37 -40.76
N ILE A 17 8.33 25.38 -39.62
CA ILE A 17 7.98 24.17 -38.90
C ILE A 17 6.67 23.64 -39.50
N LYS A 18 6.74 22.47 -40.17
CA LYS A 18 5.57 21.87 -40.83
C LYS A 18 4.75 21.02 -39.91
N ASP A 19 5.37 20.44 -38.87
CA ASP A 19 4.70 19.58 -37.91
C ASP A 19 5.50 19.52 -36.59
N TYR A 20 4.78 19.26 -35.48
CA TYR A 20 5.35 19.04 -34.17
C TYR A 20 4.44 18.08 -33.37
N TYR A 21 4.94 16.93 -33.00
CA TYR A 21 4.20 15.94 -32.24
C TYR A 21 5.10 15.24 -31.21
N GLY A 22 4.47 14.57 -30.26
CA GLY A 22 5.16 13.74 -29.30
C GLY A 22 4.51 12.36 -29.22
N ASP A 23 5.33 11.32 -29.20
CA ASP A 23 4.86 9.96 -28.99
C ASP A 23 4.81 9.65 -27.51
N PHE A 24 3.65 9.19 -27.03
CA PHE A 24 3.53 8.66 -25.67
C PHE A 24 4.16 7.28 -25.61
N THR A 25 5.08 7.09 -24.66
CA THR A 25 5.65 5.78 -24.33
C THR A 25 5.33 5.44 -22.87
N GLY A 26 4.99 4.20 -22.62
CA GLY A 26 4.70 3.69 -21.29
C GLY A 26 4.41 2.19 -21.35
N TYR A 27 4.30 1.55 -20.19
CA TYR A 27 3.90 0.17 -20.15
C TYR A 27 2.47 0.02 -20.71
N PRO A 28 2.21 -0.95 -21.60
CA PRO A 28 0.92 -1.08 -22.31
C PRO A 28 -0.17 -1.73 -21.44
N PHE A 29 -0.49 -1.11 -20.31
CA PHE A 29 -1.59 -1.55 -19.49
C PHE A 29 -2.94 -1.42 -20.19
N GLY A 30 -3.74 -2.50 -20.19
CA GLY A 30 -5.17 -2.40 -20.45
C GLY A 30 -5.90 -1.83 -19.23
N GLU A 31 -6.91 -1.02 -19.42
CA GLU A 31 -7.84 -0.59 -18.37
C GLU A 31 -9.06 -1.53 -18.38
N ASN A 32 -8.92 -2.68 -17.73
CA ASN A 32 -9.93 -3.74 -17.68
C ASN A 32 -10.82 -3.63 -16.43
N GLY A 33 -10.28 -3.04 -15.37
CA GLY A 33 -11.01 -2.68 -14.16
C GLY A 33 -11.70 -1.33 -14.30
N SER A 34 -12.78 -1.11 -13.57
CA SER A 34 -13.49 0.16 -13.56
C SER A 34 -14.16 0.42 -12.22
N PHE A 35 -14.31 1.70 -11.90
CA PHE A 35 -15.09 2.17 -10.77
C PHE A 35 -15.97 3.33 -11.19
N LYS A 36 -17.21 3.35 -10.72
CA LYS A 36 -18.16 4.46 -10.86
C LYS A 36 -19.01 4.59 -9.60
N SER A 37 -19.41 5.82 -9.28
CA SER A 37 -20.28 6.11 -8.16
C SER A 37 -21.24 7.26 -8.49
N ASP A 38 -22.15 7.57 -7.56
CA ASP A 38 -22.98 8.76 -7.62
C ASP A 38 -22.25 10.07 -7.23
N ASP A 39 -21.01 9.97 -6.70
CA ASP A 39 -20.12 11.12 -6.43
C ASP A 39 -19.09 11.31 -7.56
N LYS A 40 -19.28 12.35 -8.38
CA LYS A 40 -18.40 12.65 -9.51
C LYS A 40 -16.97 13.03 -9.09
N SER A 41 -16.77 13.50 -7.87
CA SER A 41 -15.43 13.80 -7.36
C SER A 41 -14.60 12.50 -7.15
N ILE A 42 -15.25 11.42 -6.75
CA ILE A 42 -14.63 10.10 -6.60
C ILE A 42 -14.32 9.49 -7.97
N ASP A 43 -15.25 9.62 -8.93
CA ASP A 43 -14.99 9.22 -10.33
C ASP A 43 -13.74 9.94 -10.88
N LYS A 44 -13.58 11.24 -10.53
CA LYS A 44 -12.41 12.02 -10.97
C LYS A 44 -11.12 11.57 -10.27
N ILE A 45 -11.18 11.21 -9.00
CA ILE A 45 -10.03 10.60 -8.28
C ILE A 45 -9.59 9.30 -8.97
N TRP A 46 -10.54 8.46 -9.41
CA TRP A 46 -10.22 7.25 -10.17
C TRP A 46 -9.45 7.57 -11.47
N GLU A 47 -9.93 8.51 -12.27
CA GLU A 47 -9.29 8.89 -13.54
C GLU A 47 -7.87 9.43 -13.34
N VAL A 48 -7.69 10.37 -12.39
CA VAL A 48 -6.41 11.00 -12.09
C VAL A 48 -5.43 9.99 -11.50
N GLY A 49 -5.90 9.12 -10.62
CA GLY A 49 -5.06 8.08 -10.02
C GLY A 49 -4.57 7.06 -11.05
N TRP A 50 -5.44 6.59 -11.94
CA TRP A 50 -5.01 5.68 -13.01
C TRP A 50 -4.04 6.34 -14.00
N ARG A 51 -4.28 7.61 -14.33
CA ARG A 51 -3.31 8.39 -15.11
C ARG A 51 -1.94 8.46 -14.42
N THR A 52 -1.92 8.74 -13.11
CA THR A 52 -0.69 8.80 -12.31
C THR A 52 0.05 7.46 -12.35
N ALA A 53 -0.65 6.36 -12.09
CA ALA A 53 -0.06 5.02 -12.07
C ALA A 53 0.56 4.64 -13.43
N ARG A 54 -0.13 4.94 -14.55
CA ARG A 54 0.38 4.64 -15.90
C ARG A 54 1.61 5.45 -16.26
N LEU A 55 1.67 6.71 -15.86
CA LEU A 55 2.83 7.57 -16.12
C LEU A 55 4.08 7.15 -15.34
N CYS A 56 3.92 6.34 -14.30
CA CYS A 56 5.01 5.81 -13.50
C CYS A 56 5.31 4.34 -13.81
N ALA A 57 5.06 3.89 -15.04
CA ALA A 57 5.35 2.53 -15.49
C ALA A 57 5.84 2.53 -16.95
N THR A 58 7.03 1.98 -17.15
CA THR A 58 7.65 1.76 -18.48
C THR A 58 8.19 0.33 -18.54
N GLU A 59 9.51 0.12 -18.66
CA GLU A 59 10.14 -1.20 -18.51
C GLU A 59 10.12 -1.69 -17.06
N THR A 60 10.03 -0.77 -16.11
CA THR A 60 9.86 -1.02 -14.69
C THR A 60 8.78 -0.10 -14.14
N TYR A 61 8.30 -0.35 -12.93
CA TYR A 61 7.64 0.69 -12.17
C TYR A 61 8.65 1.80 -11.84
N MET A 62 8.14 3.00 -11.57
CA MET A 62 8.92 4.16 -11.12
C MET A 62 8.15 4.87 -10.01
N ASP A 63 8.87 5.47 -9.07
CA ASP A 63 8.31 6.38 -8.09
C ASP A 63 7.61 7.56 -8.77
N CYS A 64 8.33 8.20 -9.69
CA CYS A 64 7.88 9.35 -10.48
C CYS A 64 8.51 9.36 -11.87
N PRO A 65 7.87 10.00 -12.87
CA PRO A 65 8.36 9.97 -14.25
C PRO A 65 9.41 11.04 -14.58
N TYR A 66 9.77 11.91 -13.63
CA TYR A 66 10.66 13.05 -13.91
C TYR A 66 11.88 13.12 -13.00
N TYR A 67 11.72 13.24 -11.67
CA TYR A 67 12.84 13.53 -10.77
C TYR A 67 13.79 12.35 -10.58
N GLU A 68 13.30 11.20 -10.17
CA GLU A 68 14.14 10.04 -9.84
C GLU A 68 14.07 8.94 -10.89
N GLN A 69 12.87 8.61 -11.37
CA GLN A 69 12.65 7.57 -12.38
C GLN A 69 13.18 6.20 -11.92
N LEU A 70 12.99 5.87 -10.64
CA LEU A 70 13.56 4.70 -10.00
C LEU A 70 12.48 3.77 -9.45
N GLN A 71 12.72 2.47 -9.61
CA GLN A 71 11.83 1.44 -9.07
C GLN A 71 12.11 1.23 -7.58
N TYR A 72 11.43 1.97 -6.70
CA TYR A 72 11.48 1.77 -5.26
C TYR A 72 10.53 0.67 -4.81
N VAL A 73 10.95 -0.13 -3.81
CA VAL A 73 10.14 -1.27 -3.30
C VAL A 73 8.83 -0.81 -2.68
N GLY A 74 8.88 0.24 -1.84
CA GLY A 74 7.69 0.73 -1.13
C GLY A 74 6.60 1.21 -2.08
N ASP A 75 6.99 1.99 -3.09
CA ASP A 75 6.13 2.47 -4.17
C ASP A 75 5.57 1.33 -5.00
N THR A 76 6.46 0.44 -5.40
CA THR A 76 6.13 -0.68 -6.28
C THR A 76 5.11 -1.62 -5.66
N ARG A 77 5.10 -1.82 -4.33
CA ARG A 77 4.06 -2.62 -3.67
C ARG A 77 2.67 -2.08 -3.96
N ILE A 78 2.48 -0.77 -3.83
CA ILE A 78 1.19 -0.11 -4.08
C ILE A 78 0.85 -0.15 -5.57
N GLN A 79 1.81 0.16 -6.44
CA GLN A 79 1.64 0.11 -7.90
C GLN A 79 1.27 -1.28 -8.39
N ALA A 80 1.88 -2.33 -7.83
CA ALA A 80 1.57 -3.72 -8.15
C ALA A 80 0.11 -4.06 -7.84
N LEU A 81 -0.39 -3.67 -6.67
CA LEU A 81 -1.79 -3.87 -6.30
C LEU A 81 -2.76 -3.10 -7.21
N ILE A 82 -2.42 -1.85 -7.56
CA ILE A 82 -3.19 -1.07 -8.53
C ILE A 82 -3.24 -1.78 -9.88
N SER A 83 -2.09 -2.25 -10.40
CA SER A 83 -2.01 -2.95 -11.68
C SER A 83 -2.84 -4.23 -11.71
N LEU A 84 -2.80 -5.01 -10.62
CA LEU A 84 -3.59 -6.24 -10.50
C LEU A 84 -5.10 -5.97 -10.51
N TYR A 85 -5.54 -4.84 -9.92
CA TYR A 85 -6.96 -4.49 -9.83
C TYR A 85 -7.49 -3.76 -11.07
N VAL A 86 -6.68 -2.89 -11.67
CA VAL A 86 -7.15 -2.07 -12.81
C VAL A 86 -6.82 -2.71 -14.14
N SER A 87 -5.67 -3.31 -14.29
CA SER A 87 -5.27 -3.94 -15.54
C SER A 87 -5.45 -5.46 -15.53
N GLY A 88 -5.21 -6.12 -14.41
CA GLY A 88 -5.10 -7.57 -14.32
C GLY A 88 -3.77 -8.13 -14.87
N ASP A 89 -2.91 -7.26 -15.40
CA ASP A 89 -1.60 -7.63 -15.92
C ASP A 89 -0.58 -7.75 -14.77
N ASP A 90 0.04 -8.91 -14.63
CA ASP A 90 0.98 -9.21 -13.55
C ASP A 90 2.44 -9.33 -14.01
N ARG A 91 2.72 -9.12 -15.31
CA ARG A 91 4.08 -9.29 -15.86
C ARG A 91 5.07 -8.33 -15.21
N LEU A 92 4.68 -7.05 -15.08
CA LEU A 92 5.53 -6.04 -14.44
C LEU A 92 5.66 -6.29 -12.93
N VAL A 93 4.61 -6.81 -12.29
CA VAL A 93 4.63 -7.23 -10.87
C VAL A 93 5.64 -8.35 -10.65
N ARG A 94 5.60 -9.39 -11.48
CA ARG A 94 6.55 -10.52 -11.43
C ARG A 94 7.99 -10.05 -11.67
N GLN A 95 8.19 -9.18 -12.67
CA GLN A 95 9.49 -8.60 -12.98
C GLN A 95 10.04 -7.83 -11.77
N ALA A 96 9.25 -6.97 -11.15
CA ALA A 96 9.66 -6.19 -9.99
C ALA A 96 10.05 -7.07 -8.80
N ILE A 97 9.21 -8.05 -8.45
CA ILE A 97 9.50 -9.00 -7.37
C ILE A 97 10.83 -9.73 -7.62
N ARG A 98 11.06 -10.23 -8.86
CA ARG A 98 12.29 -10.91 -9.24
C ARG A 98 13.49 -9.96 -9.22
N ALA A 99 13.35 -8.75 -9.75
CA ALA A 99 14.42 -7.74 -9.76
C ALA A 99 14.87 -7.40 -8.34
N PHE A 100 13.95 -7.18 -7.41
CA PHE A 100 14.29 -6.94 -6.01
C PHE A 100 14.94 -8.15 -5.35
N ASN A 101 14.46 -9.38 -5.62
CA ASN A 101 15.12 -10.59 -5.15
C ASN A 101 16.58 -10.68 -5.62
N GLN A 102 16.84 -10.34 -6.88
CA GLN A 102 18.20 -10.31 -7.47
C GLN A 102 19.06 -9.16 -6.92
N SER A 103 18.45 -8.07 -6.45
CA SER A 103 19.16 -6.93 -5.88
C SER A 103 19.74 -7.17 -4.50
N ARG A 104 19.41 -8.30 -3.85
CA ARG A 104 19.91 -8.61 -2.49
C ARG A 104 21.43 -8.60 -2.46
N SER A 105 21.96 -7.82 -1.52
CA SER A 105 23.40 -7.77 -1.26
C SER A 105 23.85 -8.96 -0.38
N PHE A 106 25.15 -9.02 -0.10
CA PHE A 106 25.71 -9.94 0.87
C PHE A 106 25.12 -9.77 2.30
N HIS A 107 24.48 -8.63 2.58
CA HIS A 107 23.74 -8.43 3.83
C HIS A 107 22.45 -9.24 3.90
N GLY A 108 21.91 -9.70 2.77
CA GLY A 108 20.68 -10.48 2.71
C GLY A 108 19.41 -9.69 2.45
N ILE A 109 19.44 -8.35 2.64
CA ILE A 109 18.31 -7.45 2.33
C ILE A 109 18.35 -6.95 0.89
N THR A 110 17.17 -6.58 0.35
CA THR A 110 17.06 -6.00 -0.99
C THR A 110 17.62 -4.57 -1.00
N LYS A 111 18.09 -4.12 -2.16
CA LYS A 111 18.25 -2.68 -2.36
C LYS A 111 16.88 -2.00 -2.27
N SER A 112 16.85 -0.76 -1.84
CA SER A 112 15.60 0.02 -1.74
C SER A 112 14.98 0.31 -3.10
N ARG A 113 15.83 0.37 -4.15
CA ARG A 113 15.49 0.65 -5.54
C ARG A 113 16.38 -0.16 -6.47
N TYR A 114 15.79 -0.74 -7.50
CA TYR A 114 16.53 -1.55 -8.46
C TYR A 114 15.71 -1.77 -9.75
N PRO A 115 16.33 -1.69 -10.96
CA PRO A 115 17.76 -1.44 -11.19
C PRO A 115 18.18 0.00 -10.86
N SER A 116 19.39 0.17 -10.36
CA SER A 116 19.96 1.48 -10.04
C SER A 116 21.48 1.43 -10.03
N ARG A 117 22.13 2.49 -10.54
CA ARG A 117 23.59 2.63 -10.50
C ARG A 117 24.12 2.79 -9.09
N ILE A 118 23.40 3.57 -8.27
CA ILE A 118 23.81 3.88 -6.88
C ILE A 118 23.11 2.95 -5.93
N GLU A 119 23.87 2.22 -5.11
CA GLU A 119 23.33 1.38 -4.08
C GLU A 119 22.68 2.22 -2.98
N GLN A 120 21.50 1.81 -2.58
CA GLN A 120 20.80 2.37 -1.43
C GLN A 120 20.03 1.25 -0.73
N PHE A 121 20.07 1.25 0.58
CA PHE A 121 19.33 0.31 1.41
C PHE A 121 18.38 1.06 2.33
N ILE A 122 17.12 0.65 2.29
CA ILE A 122 16.07 1.06 3.20
C ILE A 122 15.51 -0.23 3.81
N PRO A 123 15.99 -0.66 4.99
CA PRO A 123 15.57 -1.94 5.56
C PRO A 123 14.06 -2.15 5.59
N PRO A 124 13.20 -1.19 5.99
CA PRO A 124 11.75 -1.36 5.91
C PRO A 124 11.22 -1.73 4.51
N PHE A 125 11.89 -1.30 3.43
CA PHE A 125 11.49 -1.65 2.07
C PHE A 125 11.72 -3.13 1.75
N SER A 126 12.72 -3.77 2.37
CA SER A 126 12.90 -5.23 2.24
C SER A 126 11.76 -6.01 2.89
N LEU A 127 11.14 -5.49 3.95
CA LEU A 127 9.91 -6.07 4.53
C LEU A 127 8.73 -5.92 3.56
N TYR A 128 8.57 -4.78 2.91
CA TYR A 128 7.55 -4.61 1.88
C TYR A 128 7.75 -5.52 0.67
N TRP A 129 9.01 -5.86 0.32
CA TRP A 129 9.25 -6.85 -0.71
C TRP A 129 8.72 -8.25 -0.31
N VAL A 130 8.89 -8.66 0.95
CA VAL A 130 8.28 -9.91 1.45
C VAL A 130 6.76 -9.83 1.37
N SER A 131 6.18 -8.69 1.74
CA SER A 131 4.74 -8.46 1.59
C SER A 131 4.28 -8.51 0.13
N MET A 132 5.08 -7.99 -0.83
CA MET A 132 4.77 -8.10 -2.28
C MET A 132 4.71 -9.56 -2.74
N VAL A 133 5.62 -10.43 -2.26
CA VAL A 133 5.57 -11.86 -2.55
C VAL A 133 4.28 -12.49 -2.02
N ASN A 134 3.88 -12.13 -0.81
CA ASN A 134 2.62 -12.59 -0.20
C ASN A 134 1.38 -12.05 -0.93
N ASP A 135 1.39 -10.78 -1.31
CA ASP A 135 0.31 -10.17 -2.09
C ASP A 135 0.18 -10.88 -3.45
N TYR A 136 1.29 -11.08 -4.17
CA TYR A 136 1.27 -11.81 -5.45
C TYR A 136 0.68 -13.23 -5.29
N ALA A 137 1.11 -13.96 -4.27
CA ALA A 137 0.60 -15.30 -4.00
C ALA A 137 -0.91 -15.34 -3.71
N LYS A 138 -1.48 -14.27 -3.13
CA LYS A 138 -2.93 -14.14 -2.91
C LYS A 138 -3.68 -13.90 -4.23
N PHE A 139 -3.11 -13.12 -5.15
CA PHE A 139 -3.76 -12.75 -6.40
C PHE A 139 -3.51 -13.71 -7.56
N ARG A 140 -2.47 -14.54 -7.48
CA ARG A 140 -2.06 -15.44 -8.57
C ARG A 140 -1.77 -16.85 -8.07
N ASN A 141 -2.30 -17.81 -8.77
CA ASN A 141 -1.96 -19.23 -8.56
C ASN A 141 -0.71 -19.60 -9.36
N ASP A 142 0.45 -19.14 -8.88
CA ASP A 142 1.75 -19.37 -9.51
C ASP A 142 2.75 -19.89 -8.46
N PRO A 143 2.62 -21.18 -8.08
CA PRO A 143 3.42 -21.75 -7.01
C PRO A 143 4.92 -21.86 -7.34
N GLU A 144 5.29 -21.99 -8.60
CA GLU A 144 6.70 -22.08 -9.00
C GLU A 144 7.41 -20.76 -8.76
N PHE A 145 6.84 -19.67 -9.24
CA PHE A 145 7.38 -18.33 -9.04
C PHE A 145 7.49 -17.96 -7.56
N VAL A 146 6.46 -18.24 -6.77
CA VAL A 146 6.51 -17.93 -5.34
C VAL A 146 7.58 -18.78 -4.62
N ARG A 147 7.72 -20.07 -4.94
CA ARG A 147 8.78 -20.92 -4.37
C ARG A 147 10.19 -20.40 -4.70
N GLU A 148 10.41 -19.86 -5.90
CA GLU A 148 11.67 -19.21 -6.28
C GLU A 148 12.02 -18.06 -5.32
N MET A 149 11.03 -17.31 -4.81
CA MET A 149 11.23 -16.17 -3.92
C MET A 149 11.48 -16.54 -2.46
N LEU A 150 11.08 -17.74 -2.00
CA LEU A 150 11.14 -18.12 -0.58
C LEU A 150 12.56 -18.09 0.00
N GLY A 151 13.58 -18.39 -0.81
CA GLY A 151 14.99 -18.27 -0.40
C GLY A 151 15.35 -16.82 -0.03
N GLY A 152 14.88 -15.85 -0.82
CA GLY A 152 15.04 -14.43 -0.54
C GLY A 152 14.29 -13.99 0.71
N VAL A 153 13.05 -14.45 0.90
CA VAL A 153 12.27 -14.19 2.12
C VAL A 153 13.03 -14.60 3.36
N ARG A 154 13.61 -15.80 3.36
CA ARG A 154 14.43 -16.30 4.48
C ARG A 154 15.62 -15.40 4.78
N THR A 155 16.35 -14.97 3.76
CA THR A 155 17.56 -14.15 3.98
C THR A 155 17.23 -12.74 4.47
N VAL A 156 16.15 -12.14 3.99
CA VAL A 156 15.65 -10.83 4.50
C VAL A 156 15.31 -10.95 5.98
N LEU A 157 14.52 -11.97 6.36
CA LEU A 157 14.10 -12.14 7.75
C LEU A 157 15.26 -12.54 8.68
N ALA A 158 16.24 -13.29 8.18
CA ALA A 158 17.46 -13.63 8.94
C ALA A 158 18.32 -12.39 9.24
N TRP A 159 18.41 -11.43 8.31
CA TRP A 159 19.12 -10.17 8.59
C TRP A 159 18.50 -9.42 9.77
N TYR A 160 17.16 -9.38 9.84
CA TYR A 160 16.45 -8.72 10.94
C TYR A 160 16.66 -9.40 12.29
N ASP A 161 16.95 -10.71 12.33
CA ASP A 161 17.28 -11.39 13.58
C ASP A 161 18.52 -10.79 14.26
N GLY A 162 19.53 -10.43 13.46
CA GLY A 162 20.72 -9.74 13.93
C GLY A 162 20.47 -8.29 14.40
N GLN A 163 19.31 -7.74 14.09
CA GLN A 163 18.93 -6.36 14.49
C GLN A 163 18.04 -6.32 15.74
N ILE A 164 17.55 -7.46 16.23
CA ILE A 164 16.79 -7.49 17.49
C ILE A 164 17.76 -7.30 18.66
N ASP A 165 17.43 -6.36 19.55
CA ASP A 165 18.15 -6.18 20.81
C ASP A 165 17.73 -7.30 21.77
N PRO A 166 18.68 -8.12 22.25
CA PRO A 166 18.37 -9.24 23.15
C PRO A 166 17.81 -8.79 24.52
N ASN A 167 18.10 -7.56 24.95
CA ASN A 167 17.63 -7.03 26.23
C ASN A 167 16.19 -6.53 26.15
N THR A 168 15.77 -6.00 25.00
CA THR A 168 14.45 -5.41 24.81
C THR A 168 13.50 -6.30 24.04
N GLY A 169 14.00 -7.17 23.17
CA GLY A 169 13.20 -8.03 22.29
C GLY A 169 12.59 -7.29 21.09
N ILE A 170 12.93 -6.02 20.88
CA ILE A 170 12.54 -5.20 19.73
C ILE A 170 13.77 -4.79 18.92
N LEU A 171 13.59 -4.18 17.77
CA LEU A 171 14.70 -3.76 16.91
C LEU A 171 15.55 -2.68 17.59
N LYS A 172 16.85 -2.74 17.35
CA LYS A 172 17.83 -1.76 17.84
C LYS A 172 17.48 -0.35 17.33
N ALA A 173 17.71 0.65 18.18
CA ALA A 173 17.52 2.04 17.81
C ALA A 173 18.39 2.48 16.62
N LYS A 174 19.66 2.06 16.62
CA LYS A 174 20.61 2.33 15.55
C LYS A 174 20.76 1.11 14.64
N MET A 175 19.77 0.90 13.78
CA MET A 175 19.93 -0.07 12.70
C MET A 175 20.79 0.51 11.57
N PRO A 176 21.57 -0.32 10.86
CA PRO A 176 22.28 0.10 9.65
C PRO A 176 21.35 0.67 8.61
N PHE A 177 21.87 1.56 7.77
CA PHE A 177 21.21 2.14 6.62
C PHE A 177 20.08 3.12 6.96
N TRP A 178 19.33 3.53 5.95
CA TRP A 178 18.26 4.51 6.08
C TRP A 178 16.92 3.82 6.44
N ASN A 179 16.48 4.01 7.68
CA ASN A 179 15.25 3.39 8.18
C ASN A 179 14.01 4.25 7.85
N PHE A 180 13.85 4.62 6.60
CA PHE A 180 12.74 5.41 6.11
C PHE A 180 11.39 4.73 6.36
N VAL A 181 10.41 5.51 6.78
CA VAL A 181 9.02 5.08 7.01
C VAL A 181 8.07 5.84 6.09
N ASP A 182 8.07 7.19 6.17
CA ASP A 182 7.15 8.06 5.43
C ASP A 182 7.69 9.50 5.47
N TRP A 183 7.35 10.34 4.50
CA TRP A 183 7.73 11.76 4.49
C TRP A 183 6.95 12.61 5.52
N SER A 184 6.59 12.02 6.64
CA SER A 184 5.96 12.73 7.75
C SER A 184 7.00 13.59 8.46
N GLU A 185 6.78 14.90 8.46
CA GLU A 185 7.62 15.84 9.19
C GLU A 185 7.06 16.03 10.60
N SER A 186 7.83 15.62 11.59
CA SER A 186 7.51 15.87 12.99
C SER A 186 8.22 17.10 13.56
N ASP A 187 9.29 17.61 12.90
CA ASP A 187 10.07 18.75 13.41
C ASP A 187 10.22 19.86 12.38
N PRO A 188 9.68 21.06 12.70
CA PRO A 188 9.95 22.27 11.93
C PRO A 188 11.42 22.65 11.84
N ALA A 189 12.27 22.24 12.81
CA ALA A 189 13.70 22.56 12.84
C ALA A 189 14.51 21.78 11.79
N THR A 190 14.01 20.62 11.33
CA THR A 190 14.63 19.83 10.24
C THR A 190 14.13 20.22 8.85
N LYS A 191 13.12 21.10 8.75
CA LYS A 191 12.68 21.68 7.50
C LYS A 191 13.81 22.45 6.84
N GLY A 192 14.39 21.86 5.79
CA GLY A 192 15.39 22.53 4.96
C GLY A 192 16.85 22.10 5.19
N ASP A 193 17.18 21.32 6.21
CA ASP A 193 18.55 20.81 6.37
C ASP A 193 18.77 19.57 5.48
N ASN A 194 19.42 19.79 4.33
CA ASN A 194 19.84 18.72 3.42
C ASN A 194 21.10 17.99 3.90
N SER A 195 21.77 18.45 4.99
CA SER A 195 23.04 17.90 5.47
C SER A 195 22.90 16.55 6.16
N THR A 196 21.68 16.21 6.62
CA THR A 196 21.40 14.99 7.40
C THR A 196 20.45 14.02 6.69
N GLY A 197 20.52 13.90 5.36
CA GLY A 197 19.59 13.15 4.50
C GLY A 197 19.18 11.74 4.95
N TRP A 198 19.89 11.13 5.89
CA TRP A 198 19.62 9.80 6.45
C TRP A 198 18.65 9.80 7.65
N ARG A 199 18.23 10.95 8.15
CA ARG A 199 17.31 11.08 9.28
C ARG A 199 15.90 11.50 8.86
N ARG A 200 15.71 11.90 7.60
CA ARG A 200 14.40 12.28 7.09
C ARG A 200 13.50 11.06 6.88
N GLY A 201 12.21 11.27 7.00
CA GLY A 201 11.23 10.22 6.76
C GLY A 201 11.13 9.18 7.86
N ILE A 202 11.57 9.48 9.07
CA ILE A 202 11.40 8.64 10.25
C ILE A 202 10.60 9.45 11.28
N PRO A 203 9.32 9.16 11.50
CA PRO A 203 8.55 9.80 12.56
C PRO A 203 8.82 9.09 13.90
N PRO A 204 8.92 9.82 14.99
CA PRO A 204 9.49 11.13 15.26
C PRO A 204 11.02 11.07 15.39
N GLU A 205 11.63 12.16 15.75
CA GLU A 205 13.06 12.35 15.77
C GLU A 205 13.83 11.71 16.93
N GLY A 206 15.13 11.53 16.68
CA GLY A 206 16.12 11.11 17.64
C GLY A 206 16.79 9.78 17.30
N GLU A 207 17.80 9.41 18.07
CA GLU A 207 18.56 8.17 17.87
C GLU A 207 17.72 6.89 18.06
N ASN A 208 16.59 7.01 18.75
CA ASN A 208 15.67 5.92 19.05
C ASN A 208 14.40 5.95 18.17
N ALA A 209 14.31 6.91 17.25
CA ALA A 209 13.14 7.11 16.43
C ALA A 209 12.79 5.88 15.59
N GLY A 210 11.51 5.57 15.53
CA GLY A 210 10.97 4.52 14.66
C GLY A 210 11.17 3.08 15.15
N THR A 211 11.76 2.83 16.31
CA THR A 211 12.01 1.46 16.80
C THR A 211 10.75 0.62 16.94
N ALA A 212 9.67 1.18 17.50
CA ALA A 212 8.38 0.48 17.62
C ALA A 212 7.72 0.31 16.25
N ILE A 213 7.78 1.31 15.38
CA ILE A 213 7.24 1.27 14.02
C ILE A 213 7.88 0.13 13.23
N THR A 214 9.20 0.10 13.13
CA THR A 214 9.91 -0.91 12.35
C THR A 214 9.77 -2.30 12.97
N SER A 215 9.71 -2.40 14.31
CA SER A 215 9.48 -3.67 15.01
C SER A 215 8.09 -4.24 14.71
N LEU A 216 7.05 -3.42 14.70
CA LEU A 216 5.69 -3.86 14.33
C LEU A 216 5.59 -4.20 12.85
N HIS A 217 6.32 -3.49 11.98
CA HIS A 217 6.42 -3.84 10.56
C HIS A 217 7.09 -5.21 10.38
N LEU A 218 8.20 -5.48 11.10
CA LEU A 218 8.83 -6.80 11.11
C LEU A 218 7.85 -7.88 11.60
N ALA A 219 7.12 -7.62 12.68
CA ALA A 219 6.13 -8.55 13.21
C ALA A 219 5.04 -8.87 12.17
N LEU A 220 4.47 -7.86 11.53
CA LEU A 220 3.50 -8.03 10.45
C LEU A 220 4.06 -8.91 9.33
N THR A 221 5.29 -8.62 8.89
CA THR A 221 5.97 -9.35 7.81
C THR A 221 6.29 -10.80 8.20
N LEU A 222 6.67 -11.06 9.45
CA LEU A 222 6.87 -12.43 9.96
C LEU A 222 5.58 -13.25 9.90
N ARG A 223 4.44 -12.66 10.24
CA ARG A 223 3.13 -13.32 10.12
C ARG A 223 2.76 -13.60 8.66
N GLU A 224 2.99 -12.65 7.75
CA GLU A 224 2.79 -12.86 6.31
C GLU A 224 3.71 -13.96 5.76
N ALA A 225 4.97 -13.97 6.16
CA ALA A 225 5.91 -15.02 5.79
C ALA A 225 5.50 -16.39 6.37
N ALA A 226 4.99 -16.44 7.60
CA ALA A 226 4.47 -17.68 8.18
C ALA A 226 3.30 -18.24 7.38
N GLN A 227 2.40 -17.38 6.90
CA GLN A 227 1.30 -17.77 6.01
C GLN A 227 1.82 -18.34 4.69
N LEU A 228 2.83 -17.69 4.07
CA LEU A 228 3.51 -18.21 2.87
C LEU A 228 4.14 -19.57 3.13
N MET A 229 4.92 -19.71 4.21
CA MET A 229 5.59 -20.98 4.54
C MET A 229 4.57 -22.11 4.77
N THR A 230 3.47 -21.83 5.45
CA THR A 230 2.36 -22.78 5.62
C THR A 230 1.79 -23.21 4.28
N ARG A 231 1.45 -22.25 3.38
CA ARG A 231 0.90 -22.54 2.05
C ARG A 231 1.82 -23.43 1.22
N TYR A 232 3.13 -23.26 1.33
CA TYR A 232 4.11 -23.97 0.52
C TYR A 232 4.75 -25.17 1.20
N GLY A 233 4.25 -25.59 2.36
CA GLY A 233 4.60 -26.86 3.01
C GLY A 233 5.78 -26.79 3.99
N PHE A 234 6.17 -25.60 4.44
CA PHE A 234 7.26 -25.36 5.40
C PHE A 234 6.74 -25.07 6.81
N ALA A 235 5.98 -26.00 7.39
CA ALA A 235 5.29 -25.82 8.67
C ALA A 235 6.23 -25.50 9.86
N GLY A 236 7.44 -26.06 9.89
CA GLY A 236 8.43 -25.77 10.93
C GLY A 236 8.87 -24.31 10.91
N GLU A 237 9.19 -23.77 9.72
CA GLU A 237 9.56 -22.38 9.54
C GLU A 237 8.38 -21.42 9.84
N ALA A 238 7.17 -21.81 9.42
CA ALA A 238 5.97 -21.05 9.73
C ALA A 238 5.77 -20.90 11.25
N SER A 239 5.93 -21.98 12.00
CA SER A 239 5.83 -21.96 13.46
C SER A 239 6.92 -21.10 14.10
N GLU A 240 8.15 -21.14 13.57
CA GLU A 240 9.25 -20.27 14.03
C GLU A 240 8.95 -18.79 13.80
N TYR A 241 8.47 -18.42 12.60
CA TYR A 241 8.11 -17.04 12.31
C TYR A 241 6.95 -16.54 13.17
N MET A 242 5.95 -17.37 13.44
CA MET A 242 4.86 -17.02 14.37
C MET A 242 5.37 -16.82 15.80
N ARG A 243 6.27 -17.67 16.28
CA ARG A 243 6.87 -17.49 17.61
C ARG A 243 7.65 -16.18 17.73
N ARG A 244 8.39 -15.79 16.68
CA ARG A 244 9.13 -14.52 16.63
C ARG A 244 8.16 -13.33 16.57
N TYR A 245 7.13 -13.41 15.74
CA TYR A 245 6.05 -12.43 15.69
C TYR A 245 5.46 -12.16 17.09
N GLU A 246 5.04 -13.20 17.79
CA GLU A 246 4.45 -13.08 19.12
C GLU A 246 5.39 -12.43 20.14
N LYS A 247 6.67 -12.78 20.11
CA LYS A 247 7.69 -12.16 20.98
C LYS A 247 7.84 -10.67 20.73
N ILE A 248 7.93 -10.26 19.46
CA ILE A 248 8.09 -8.84 19.10
C ILE A 248 6.84 -8.04 19.46
N VAL A 249 5.66 -8.53 19.11
CA VAL A 249 4.38 -7.87 19.44
C VAL A 249 4.26 -7.66 20.95
N LYS A 250 4.52 -8.71 21.75
CA LYS A 250 4.50 -8.64 23.20
C LYS A 250 5.51 -7.62 23.74
N ALA A 251 6.74 -7.61 23.21
CA ALA A 251 7.78 -6.68 23.64
C ALA A 251 7.42 -5.23 23.32
N VAL A 252 6.89 -4.95 22.12
CA VAL A 252 6.43 -3.60 21.74
C VAL A 252 5.26 -3.17 22.62
N TYR A 253 4.29 -4.05 22.88
CA TYR A 253 3.16 -3.71 23.77
C TYR A 253 3.65 -3.33 25.17
N GLN A 254 4.52 -4.14 25.76
CA GLN A 254 5.03 -3.93 27.11
C GLN A 254 5.84 -2.62 27.27
N ARG A 255 6.54 -2.20 26.21
CA ARG A 255 7.48 -1.06 26.26
C ARG A 255 6.90 0.24 25.72
N CYS A 256 6.01 0.15 24.73
CA CYS A 256 5.55 1.31 23.98
C CYS A 256 4.06 1.62 24.16
N TRP A 257 3.27 0.73 24.78
CA TRP A 257 1.87 1.03 25.07
C TRP A 257 1.73 2.01 26.22
N ASN A 258 1.09 3.14 25.96
CA ASN A 258 0.75 4.13 26.98
C ASN A 258 -0.73 4.03 27.34
N ALA A 259 -1.04 3.30 28.40
CA ALA A 259 -2.43 3.04 28.82
C ALA A 259 -3.22 4.32 29.17
N LYS A 260 -2.54 5.37 29.68
CA LYS A 260 -3.16 6.67 30.00
C LYS A 260 -3.64 7.39 28.74
N ARG A 261 -2.86 7.35 27.66
CA ARG A 261 -3.23 7.93 26.38
C ARG A 261 -4.08 6.97 25.54
N GLY A 262 -3.93 5.64 25.76
CA GLY A 262 -4.50 4.59 24.92
C GLY A 262 -3.92 4.64 23.50
N LEU A 263 -2.60 4.81 23.40
CA LEU A 263 -1.81 4.93 22.16
C LEU A 263 -0.45 4.25 22.35
N PHE A 264 0.13 3.77 21.26
CA PHE A 264 1.54 3.38 21.25
C PHE A 264 2.43 4.59 21.03
N ALA A 265 3.53 4.64 21.77
CA ALA A 265 4.63 5.57 21.53
C ALA A 265 5.52 5.04 20.39
N ASP A 266 6.19 5.92 19.67
CA ASP A 266 7.04 5.54 18.52
C ASP A 266 8.30 4.77 18.94
N PHE A 267 8.75 4.97 20.18
CA PHE A 267 9.82 4.21 20.83
C PHE A 267 9.64 4.21 22.35
N GLU A 268 10.39 3.35 23.06
CA GLU A 268 10.33 3.25 24.50
C GLU A 268 10.72 4.57 25.19
N GLY A 269 9.85 5.10 26.02
CA GLY A 269 10.06 6.37 26.72
C GLY A 269 9.71 7.63 25.91
N ALA A 270 9.27 7.49 24.65
CA ALA A 270 8.85 8.64 23.87
C ALA A 270 7.56 9.27 24.42
N VAL A 271 7.52 10.61 24.40
CA VAL A 271 6.30 11.39 24.63
C VAL A 271 5.46 11.46 23.35
N SER A 272 6.13 11.48 22.21
CA SER A 272 5.53 11.51 20.88
C SER A 272 4.86 10.20 20.50
N SER A 273 3.88 10.30 19.62
CA SER A 273 3.16 9.18 19.02
C SER A 273 2.76 9.57 17.60
N SER A 274 2.88 8.66 16.67
CA SER A 274 2.51 8.87 15.29
C SER A 274 1.31 8.02 14.90
N GLN A 275 0.64 8.40 13.81
CA GLN A 275 -0.32 7.50 13.17
C GLN A 275 0.35 6.19 12.76
N HIS A 276 1.61 6.24 12.30
CA HIS A 276 2.37 5.11 11.76
C HIS A 276 2.49 3.95 12.75
N VAL A 277 2.95 4.21 13.98
CA VAL A 277 3.08 3.15 14.99
C VAL A 277 1.72 2.55 15.34
N ASN A 278 0.69 3.38 15.45
CA ASN A 278 -0.65 2.94 15.84
C ASN A 278 -1.37 2.18 14.71
N ILE A 279 -1.16 2.57 13.45
CA ILE A 279 -1.60 1.82 12.27
C ILE A 279 -0.97 0.42 12.25
N LEU A 280 0.35 0.34 12.42
CA LEU A 280 1.05 -0.95 12.44
C LEU A 280 0.68 -1.79 13.65
N ALA A 281 0.37 -1.18 14.81
CA ALA A 281 -0.13 -1.90 15.97
C ALA A 281 -1.46 -2.60 15.68
N ILE A 282 -2.37 -1.94 14.97
CA ILE A 282 -3.61 -2.57 14.50
C ILE A 282 -3.31 -3.68 13.49
N LEU A 283 -2.51 -3.39 12.46
CA LEU A 283 -2.20 -4.35 11.39
C LEU A 283 -1.47 -5.59 11.92
N ALA A 284 -0.61 -5.42 12.91
CA ALA A 284 0.15 -6.50 13.55
C ALA A 284 -0.56 -7.15 14.74
N ASP A 285 -1.82 -6.84 15.04
CA ASP A 285 -2.56 -7.36 16.21
C ASP A 285 -1.81 -7.15 17.54
N ALA A 286 -1.19 -5.98 17.72
CA ALA A 286 -0.45 -5.66 18.93
C ALA A 286 -1.34 -5.34 20.15
N LEU A 287 -2.65 -5.31 19.96
CA LEU A 287 -3.66 -5.17 21.02
C LEU A 287 -4.88 -6.05 20.70
N PRO A 288 -5.70 -6.38 21.70
CA PRO A 288 -6.90 -7.21 21.52
C PRO A 288 -7.82 -6.67 20.41
N GLU A 289 -8.40 -7.54 19.60
CA GLU A 289 -9.25 -7.18 18.46
C GLU A 289 -10.37 -6.22 18.86
N ALA A 290 -11.00 -6.44 20.03
CA ALA A 290 -12.07 -5.58 20.53
C ALA A 290 -11.62 -4.13 20.84
N GLU A 291 -10.32 -3.89 21.05
CA GLU A 291 -9.77 -2.57 21.34
C GLU A 291 -9.29 -1.84 20.07
N GLN A 292 -9.08 -2.55 18.98
CA GLN A 292 -8.55 -1.99 17.73
C GLN A 292 -9.46 -0.89 17.14
N PRO A 293 -10.81 -0.99 17.13
CA PRO A 293 -11.66 0.10 16.65
C PRO A 293 -11.55 1.39 17.49
N VAL A 294 -11.32 1.27 18.80
CA VAL A 294 -11.11 2.42 19.69
C VAL A 294 -9.81 3.12 19.36
N LEU A 295 -8.73 2.35 19.15
CA LEU A 295 -7.44 2.89 18.71
C LEU A 295 -7.57 3.52 17.33
N MET A 296 -8.27 2.87 16.38
CA MET A 296 -8.48 3.40 15.02
C MET A 296 -9.19 4.75 15.03
N LYS A 297 -10.20 4.93 15.89
CA LYS A 297 -10.87 6.22 16.05
C LYS A 297 -9.90 7.32 16.50
N LYS A 298 -9.05 7.02 17.48
CA LYS A 298 -8.00 7.97 17.92
C LYS A 298 -7.02 8.31 16.80
N ILE A 299 -6.58 7.33 16.02
CA ILE A 299 -5.68 7.54 14.87
C ILE A 299 -6.27 8.57 13.89
N ILE A 300 -7.58 8.50 13.64
CA ILE A 300 -8.26 9.40 12.69
C ILE A 300 -8.51 10.79 13.29
N GLU A 301 -8.91 10.86 14.55
CA GLU A 301 -9.39 12.08 15.19
C GLU A 301 -8.30 12.92 15.85
N ASP A 302 -7.26 12.29 16.40
CA ASP A 302 -6.20 12.98 17.16
C ASP A 302 -5.19 13.67 16.22
N LYS A 303 -5.33 14.98 16.08
CA LYS A 303 -4.44 15.81 15.26
C LYS A 303 -3.09 16.10 15.92
N SER A 304 -2.89 15.72 17.18
CA SER A 304 -1.60 15.82 17.88
C SER A 304 -0.63 14.70 17.48
N LEU A 305 -1.12 13.62 16.87
CA LEU A 305 -0.29 12.57 16.31
C LEU A 305 0.49 13.10 15.10
N THR A 306 1.73 12.64 14.91
CA THR A 306 2.41 12.82 13.63
C THR A 306 1.58 12.15 12.53
N GLN A 307 1.09 12.97 11.59
CA GLN A 307 0.16 12.51 10.56
C GLN A 307 0.91 11.79 9.44
N CYS A 308 0.30 10.76 8.87
CA CYS A 308 0.83 10.08 7.69
C CYS A 308 0.59 10.88 6.41
N THR A 309 1.54 10.80 5.46
CA THR A 309 1.42 11.36 4.11
C THR A 309 0.64 10.42 3.18
N PHE A 310 0.51 10.77 1.89
CA PHE A 310 -0.21 9.95 0.90
C PHE A 310 0.29 8.51 0.85
N TYR A 311 1.59 8.27 0.99
CA TYR A 311 2.17 6.94 1.01
C TYR A 311 1.58 6.08 2.13
N TYR A 312 1.63 6.57 3.37
CA TYR A 312 1.20 5.77 4.51
C TYR A 312 -0.32 5.73 4.71
N ARG A 313 -1.08 6.60 4.01
CA ARG A 313 -2.55 6.50 3.96
C ARG A 313 -3.03 5.20 3.31
N PHE A 314 -2.20 4.53 2.52
CA PHE A 314 -2.46 3.15 2.09
C PHE A 314 -2.63 2.22 3.31
N TYR A 315 -1.68 2.24 4.24
CA TYR A 315 -1.71 1.41 5.45
C TYR A 315 -2.77 1.86 6.46
N LEU A 316 -3.04 3.16 6.55
CA LEU A 316 -4.18 3.71 7.30
C LEU A 316 -5.50 3.08 6.82
N THR A 317 -5.69 3.00 5.51
CA THR A 317 -6.89 2.41 4.92
C THR A 317 -6.98 0.91 5.18
N GLU A 318 -5.86 0.18 5.13
CA GLU A 318 -5.83 -1.24 5.49
C GLU A 318 -6.17 -1.47 6.98
N ALA A 319 -5.71 -0.58 7.88
CA ALA A 319 -6.10 -0.63 9.30
C ALA A 319 -7.59 -0.33 9.50
N MET A 320 -8.15 0.64 8.77
CA MET A 320 -9.60 0.92 8.77
C MET A 320 -10.41 -0.31 8.31
N ARG A 321 -9.97 -0.96 7.23
CA ARG A 321 -10.57 -2.22 6.75
C ARG A 321 -10.59 -3.27 7.85
N LYS A 322 -9.44 -3.49 8.49
CA LYS A 322 -9.28 -4.48 9.55
C LYS A 322 -10.18 -4.23 10.74
N CYS A 323 -10.40 -2.97 11.10
CA CYS A 323 -11.27 -2.55 12.19
C CYS A 323 -12.77 -2.54 11.81
N GLY A 324 -13.16 -2.93 10.59
CA GLY A 324 -14.55 -2.82 10.12
C GLY A 324 -15.04 -1.37 9.96
N MET A 325 -14.12 -0.41 9.82
CA MET A 325 -14.40 1.02 9.70
C MET A 325 -14.25 1.54 8.26
N GLY A 326 -14.36 0.64 7.26
CA GLY A 326 -14.19 0.97 5.85
C GLY A 326 -15.17 2.02 5.32
N ASP A 327 -16.34 2.17 5.91
CA ASP A 327 -17.32 3.22 5.57
C ASP A 327 -16.77 4.66 5.77
N LEU A 328 -15.72 4.84 6.57
CA LEU A 328 -15.06 6.14 6.73
C LEU A 328 -14.13 6.52 5.58
N TYR A 329 -13.76 5.56 4.71
CA TYR A 329 -12.73 5.77 3.69
C TYR A 329 -13.05 6.93 2.74
N VAL A 330 -14.29 7.01 2.25
CA VAL A 330 -14.69 8.06 1.28
C VAL A 330 -14.49 9.47 1.85
N SER A 331 -14.71 9.66 3.16
CA SER A 331 -14.44 10.94 3.84
C SER A 331 -12.94 11.23 4.01
N GLN A 332 -12.09 10.23 3.95
CA GLN A 332 -10.63 10.40 4.03
C GLN A 332 -9.99 10.79 2.69
N LEU A 333 -10.76 10.87 1.61
CA LEU A 333 -10.27 11.24 0.28
C LEU A 333 -10.19 12.75 0.04
N GLU A 334 -10.48 13.60 1.03
CA GLU A 334 -10.41 15.05 0.87
C GLU A 334 -9.04 15.55 0.38
N PRO A 335 -7.87 15.05 0.86
CA PRO A 335 -6.58 15.48 0.32
C PRO A 335 -6.40 15.20 -1.18
N TRP A 336 -7.04 14.17 -1.73
CA TRP A 336 -7.03 13.90 -3.18
C TRP A 336 -7.94 14.84 -3.94
N ARG A 337 -9.10 15.22 -3.35
CA ARG A 337 -9.97 16.27 -3.92
C ARG A 337 -9.26 17.61 -3.96
N ASP A 338 -8.49 17.95 -2.93
CA ASP A 338 -7.74 19.19 -2.86
C ASP A 338 -6.66 19.26 -3.96
N MET A 339 -5.94 18.18 -4.24
CA MET A 339 -5.02 18.13 -5.39
C MET A 339 -5.73 18.42 -6.72
N ILE A 340 -6.94 17.89 -6.92
CA ILE A 340 -7.74 18.16 -8.12
C ILE A 340 -8.23 19.61 -8.15
N LYS A 341 -8.66 20.18 -7.02
CA LYS A 341 -9.13 21.58 -6.91
C LYS A 341 -8.04 22.59 -7.27
N ILE A 342 -6.78 22.34 -6.92
CA ILE A 342 -5.64 23.19 -7.31
C ILE A 342 -5.16 22.93 -8.75
N GLY A 343 -5.84 22.07 -9.51
CA GLY A 343 -5.60 21.85 -10.93
C GLY A 343 -4.60 20.75 -11.26
N LEU A 344 -4.19 19.91 -10.32
CA LEU A 344 -3.33 18.77 -10.62
C LEU A 344 -4.09 17.75 -11.48
N SER A 345 -3.42 17.27 -12.51
CA SER A 345 -3.89 16.19 -13.40
C SER A 345 -3.23 14.84 -13.10
N THR A 346 -2.39 14.81 -12.08
CA THR A 346 -1.71 13.63 -11.49
C THR A 346 -1.63 13.85 -9.98
N PHE A 347 -1.39 12.79 -9.21
CA PHE A 347 -1.29 12.90 -7.76
C PHE A 347 0.15 13.11 -7.31
N ALA A 348 0.35 14.06 -6.43
CA ALA A 348 1.63 14.48 -5.90
C ALA A 348 2.21 13.48 -4.88
N GLU A 349 3.52 13.53 -4.69
CA GLU A 349 4.26 12.72 -3.73
C GLU A 349 3.79 12.93 -2.29
N ASN A 350 3.70 14.19 -1.91
CA ASN A 350 3.37 14.65 -0.56
C ASN A 350 2.34 15.78 -0.61
N PRO A 351 1.70 16.12 0.51
CA PRO A 351 1.03 17.41 0.64
C PRO A 351 1.97 18.57 0.34
N GLU A 352 1.42 19.69 -0.16
CA GLU A 352 2.22 20.88 -0.47
C GLU A 352 3.00 21.43 0.77
N PRO A 353 4.24 21.88 0.58
CA PRO A 353 4.99 21.96 -0.68
C PRO A 353 5.56 20.59 -1.08
N THR A 354 5.40 20.21 -2.34
CA THR A 354 5.91 18.94 -2.86
C THR A 354 6.90 19.16 -4.01
N ARG A 355 7.83 18.21 -4.16
CA ARG A 355 8.78 18.20 -5.28
C ARG A 355 8.16 17.58 -6.53
N SER A 356 7.39 16.52 -6.36
CA SER A 356 6.86 15.70 -7.46
C SER A 356 5.35 15.77 -7.52
N ASP A 357 4.80 16.31 -8.61
CA ASP A 357 3.37 16.37 -8.91
C ASP A 357 2.81 15.07 -9.51
N CYS A 358 3.65 14.08 -9.76
CA CYS A 358 3.25 12.78 -10.29
C CYS A 358 4.02 11.68 -9.57
N HIS A 359 3.37 11.02 -8.61
CA HIS A 359 3.99 10.00 -7.78
C HIS A 359 3.05 8.82 -7.56
N ALA A 360 3.47 7.62 -7.96
CA ALA A 360 2.56 6.50 -8.11
C ALA A 360 1.96 5.97 -6.80
N TRP A 361 2.65 6.07 -5.66
CA TRP A 361 2.08 5.63 -4.38
C TRP A 361 0.80 6.39 -4.01
N SER A 362 0.67 7.63 -4.48
CA SER A 362 -0.52 8.45 -4.24
C SER A 362 -1.73 8.03 -5.08
N ALA A 363 -1.56 7.11 -6.03
CA ALA A 363 -2.66 6.50 -6.78
C ALA A 363 -3.35 5.36 -6.04
N SER A 364 -3.04 5.13 -4.75
CA SER A 364 -3.65 4.10 -3.92
C SER A 364 -5.20 4.07 -3.91
N PRO A 365 -5.94 5.16 -4.14
CA PRO A 365 -7.39 5.09 -4.28
C PRO A 365 -7.88 4.14 -5.37
N ASN A 366 -7.12 3.95 -6.47
CA ASN A 366 -7.50 3.01 -7.53
C ASN A 366 -7.54 1.54 -7.03
N TYR A 367 -6.74 1.19 -6.06
CA TYR A 367 -6.83 -0.09 -5.37
C TYR A 367 -8.00 -0.11 -4.37
N HIS A 368 -8.10 0.90 -3.50
CA HIS A 368 -9.08 0.88 -2.41
C HIS A 368 -10.53 1.08 -2.85
N LEU A 369 -10.79 1.80 -3.92
CA LEU A 369 -12.14 1.95 -4.46
C LEU A 369 -12.72 0.60 -4.91
N LEU A 370 -11.89 -0.30 -5.44
CA LEU A 370 -12.31 -1.65 -5.81
C LEU A 370 -12.23 -2.65 -4.66
N SER A 371 -11.13 -2.61 -3.90
CA SER A 371 -10.88 -3.61 -2.84
C SER A 371 -11.63 -3.34 -1.54
N LEU A 372 -11.92 -2.07 -1.22
CA LEU A 372 -12.60 -1.66 0.01
C LEU A 372 -14.01 -1.13 -0.25
N VAL A 373 -14.17 -0.14 -1.14
CA VAL A 373 -15.51 0.45 -1.38
C VAL A 373 -16.40 -0.54 -2.09
N CYS A 374 -15.94 -1.18 -3.18
CA CYS A 374 -16.63 -2.31 -3.80
C CYS A 374 -16.48 -3.61 -2.98
N GLY A 375 -15.47 -3.69 -2.13
CA GLY A 375 -15.22 -4.80 -1.23
C GLY A 375 -14.72 -6.09 -1.87
N ILE A 376 -14.19 -6.03 -3.09
CA ILE A 376 -13.76 -7.22 -3.85
C ILE A 376 -12.34 -7.61 -3.42
N MET A 377 -12.18 -8.74 -2.73
CA MET A 377 -10.90 -9.23 -2.22
C MET A 377 -10.71 -10.72 -2.49
N PRO A 378 -9.45 -11.19 -2.71
CA PRO A 378 -9.15 -12.60 -2.66
C PRO A 378 -9.52 -13.21 -1.31
N GLU A 379 -10.19 -14.37 -1.32
CA GLU A 379 -10.38 -15.20 -0.13
C GLU A 379 -9.35 -16.34 -0.17
N GLY A 380 -8.25 -16.17 0.55
CA GLY A 380 -7.12 -17.11 0.55
C GLY A 380 -6.09 -16.83 -0.57
N TYR A 381 -5.32 -17.84 -0.92
CA TYR A 381 -4.28 -17.76 -1.94
C TYR A 381 -4.79 -18.08 -3.34
N GLY A 382 -4.10 -17.56 -4.37
CA GLY A 382 -4.38 -17.84 -5.77
C GLY A 382 -5.63 -17.18 -6.33
N PHE A 383 -6.34 -16.39 -5.53
CA PHE A 383 -7.65 -15.82 -5.86
C PHE A 383 -8.67 -16.91 -6.29
N GLU A 384 -8.55 -18.09 -5.71
CA GLU A 384 -9.41 -19.23 -6.02
C GLU A 384 -10.86 -18.99 -5.58
N ARG A 385 -11.07 -18.12 -4.61
CA ARG A 385 -12.34 -17.66 -4.08
C ARG A 385 -12.34 -16.16 -3.88
N VAL A 386 -13.52 -15.53 -3.87
CA VAL A 386 -13.68 -14.09 -3.66
C VAL A 386 -14.51 -13.78 -2.41
N SER A 387 -14.08 -12.79 -1.65
CA SER A 387 -14.91 -12.10 -0.67
C SER A 387 -15.40 -10.79 -1.26
N VAL A 388 -16.69 -10.51 -1.15
CA VAL A 388 -17.29 -9.22 -1.53
C VAL A 388 -17.90 -8.61 -0.29
N SER A 389 -17.25 -7.59 0.27
CA SER A 389 -17.63 -6.92 1.52
C SER A 389 -17.62 -5.41 1.32
N PRO A 390 -18.65 -4.83 0.65
CA PRO A 390 -18.65 -3.44 0.27
C PRO A 390 -18.74 -2.48 1.46
N ASN A 391 -18.13 -1.29 1.32
CA ASN A 391 -18.16 -0.20 2.30
C ASN A 391 -18.49 1.10 1.56
N LEU A 392 -19.78 1.41 1.44
CA LEU A 392 -20.23 2.54 0.62
C LEU A 392 -19.98 3.91 1.29
N GLY A 393 -19.82 3.94 2.61
CA GLY A 393 -19.70 5.20 3.33
C GLY A 393 -20.89 6.13 3.06
N GLY A 394 -20.62 7.34 2.55
CA GLY A 394 -21.62 8.31 2.14
C GLY A 394 -22.26 8.09 0.76
N LEU A 395 -21.74 7.12 -0.04
CA LEU A 395 -22.22 6.85 -1.38
C LEU A 395 -23.57 6.12 -1.37
N GLY A 396 -24.46 6.50 -2.27
CA GLY A 396 -25.75 5.84 -2.49
C GLY A 396 -25.65 4.70 -3.52
N GLU A 397 -24.77 4.85 -4.52
CA GLU A 397 -24.60 3.87 -5.59
C GLU A 397 -23.14 3.70 -5.98
N ILE A 398 -22.74 2.44 -6.23
CA ILE A 398 -21.40 2.09 -6.73
C ILE A 398 -21.47 0.97 -7.77
N HIS A 399 -20.55 1.05 -8.74
CA HIS A 399 -20.28 -0.01 -9.72
C HIS A 399 -18.78 -0.27 -9.77
N GLY A 400 -18.38 -1.53 -9.76
CA GLY A 400 -16.98 -1.93 -9.84
C GLY A 400 -16.77 -3.13 -10.72
N THR A 401 -15.66 -3.14 -11.46
CA THR A 401 -15.17 -4.29 -12.22
C THR A 401 -13.73 -4.56 -11.83
N VAL A 402 -13.41 -5.80 -11.49
CA VAL A 402 -12.05 -6.27 -11.22
C VAL A 402 -11.70 -7.39 -12.18
N PRO A 403 -10.64 -7.26 -12.99
CA PRO A 403 -10.18 -8.35 -13.85
C PRO A 403 -9.65 -9.51 -12.99
N HIS A 404 -10.06 -10.72 -13.33
CA HIS A 404 -9.62 -11.95 -12.69
C HIS A 404 -9.12 -12.92 -13.76
N PRO A 405 -8.17 -13.82 -13.50
CA PRO A 405 -7.67 -14.78 -14.52
C PRO A 405 -8.74 -15.62 -15.21
N LYS A 406 -9.88 -15.84 -14.55
CA LYS A 406 -11.03 -16.57 -15.09
C LYS A 406 -12.09 -15.70 -15.79
N GLY A 407 -11.91 -14.37 -15.82
CA GLY A 407 -12.87 -13.40 -16.34
C GLY A 407 -13.21 -12.33 -15.28
N ASP A 408 -14.01 -11.34 -15.65
CA ASP A 408 -14.27 -10.18 -14.78
C ASP A 408 -15.17 -10.53 -13.59
N ILE A 409 -14.84 -9.97 -12.43
CA ILE A 409 -15.73 -9.87 -11.27
C ILE A 409 -16.42 -8.50 -11.34
N LYS A 410 -17.76 -8.47 -11.37
CA LYS A 410 -18.52 -7.21 -11.46
C LYS A 410 -19.46 -7.09 -10.27
N VAL A 411 -19.52 -5.89 -9.72
CA VAL A 411 -20.47 -5.56 -8.64
C VAL A 411 -21.23 -4.28 -8.98
N SER A 412 -22.47 -4.24 -8.53
CA SER A 412 -23.32 -3.05 -8.61
C SER A 412 -24.19 -3.04 -7.36
N PHE A 413 -24.07 -1.99 -6.55
CA PHE A 413 -24.79 -1.87 -5.29
C PHE A 413 -25.45 -0.50 -5.17
N ARG A 414 -26.67 -0.51 -4.59
CA ARG A 414 -27.38 0.68 -4.14
C ARG A 414 -27.71 0.55 -2.66
N LYS A 415 -27.50 1.62 -1.92
CA LYS A 415 -27.87 1.74 -0.51
C LYS A 415 -29.07 2.70 -0.41
N ASN A 416 -30.14 2.27 0.25
CA ASN A 416 -31.28 3.11 0.52
C ASN A 416 -31.05 3.99 1.76
N THR A 417 -32.00 4.89 2.04
CA THR A 417 -31.95 5.81 3.20
C THR A 417 -31.97 5.11 4.55
N GLU A 418 -32.47 3.86 4.62
CA GLU A 418 -32.46 3.05 5.83
C GLU A 418 -31.14 2.28 6.01
N GLY A 419 -30.16 2.45 5.09
CA GLY A 419 -28.87 1.79 5.13
C GLY A 419 -28.90 0.33 4.70
N LYS A 420 -29.98 -0.13 4.08
CA LYS A 420 -30.11 -1.46 3.46
C LYS A 420 -29.45 -1.45 2.08
N ILE A 421 -28.92 -2.60 1.67
CA ILE A 421 -28.21 -2.73 0.40
C ILE A 421 -28.93 -3.70 -0.54
N ASN A 422 -29.03 -3.33 -1.80
CA ASN A 422 -29.43 -4.21 -2.89
C ASN A 422 -28.47 -4.08 -4.07
N GLY A 423 -28.43 -5.09 -4.94
CA GLY A 423 -27.58 -5.06 -6.10
C GLY A 423 -27.26 -6.43 -6.65
N THR A 424 -26.15 -6.50 -7.38
CA THR A 424 -25.71 -7.72 -8.05
C THR A 424 -24.21 -7.94 -7.90
N VAL A 425 -23.83 -9.22 -7.81
CA VAL A 425 -22.45 -9.67 -7.97
C VAL A 425 -22.41 -10.67 -9.12
N ILE A 426 -21.57 -10.42 -10.10
CA ILE A 426 -21.34 -11.32 -11.24
C ILE A 426 -19.95 -11.92 -11.10
N LEU A 427 -19.87 -13.23 -11.01
CA LEU A 427 -18.61 -13.97 -10.92
C LEU A 427 -18.35 -14.72 -12.23
N PRO A 428 -17.11 -14.81 -12.69
CA PRO A 428 -16.74 -15.63 -13.84
C PRO A 428 -16.99 -17.12 -13.57
N LYS A 429 -16.94 -17.91 -14.62
CA LYS A 429 -17.07 -19.37 -14.54
C LYS A 429 -16.02 -19.95 -13.58
N ASP A 430 -16.42 -20.93 -12.77
CA ASP A 430 -15.59 -21.64 -11.80
C ASP A 430 -14.96 -20.74 -10.69
N LEU A 431 -15.54 -19.57 -10.46
CA LEU A 431 -15.24 -18.74 -9.28
C LEU A 431 -16.45 -18.75 -8.34
N THR A 432 -16.17 -18.96 -7.05
CA THR A 432 -17.16 -18.88 -5.96
C THR A 432 -16.66 -17.98 -4.86
N GLY A 433 -17.52 -17.63 -3.92
CA GLY A 433 -17.10 -16.78 -2.81
C GLY A 433 -18.18 -16.51 -1.80
N ASN A 434 -18.04 -15.40 -1.10
CA ASN A 434 -19.02 -14.95 -0.12
C ASN A 434 -19.26 -13.44 -0.27
N PHE A 435 -20.51 -13.04 -0.17
CA PHE A 435 -20.89 -11.66 0.08
C PHE A 435 -21.11 -11.47 1.58
N ASN A 436 -20.58 -10.36 2.15
CA ASN A 436 -20.71 -10.03 3.56
C ASN A 436 -21.20 -8.58 3.72
N TRP A 437 -22.22 -8.36 4.50
CA TRP A 437 -22.75 -7.04 4.82
C TRP A 437 -23.32 -7.01 6.22
N LYS A 438 -22.75 -6.19 7.11
CA LYS A 438 -23.25 -5.98 8.49
C LYS A 438 -23.62 -7.29 9.21
N GLY A 439 -22.75 -8.29 9.12
CA GLY A 439 -22.95 -9.61 9.75
C GLY A 439 -23.76 -10.61 8.94
N VAL A 440 -24.41 -10.18 7.85
CA VAL A 440 -25.10 -11.10 6.92
C VAL A 440 -24.08 -11.69 5.96
N LYS A 441 -24.07 -13.02 5.80
CA LYS A 441 -23.19 -13.75 4.87
C LYS A 441 -24.02 -14.52 3.85
N ILE A 442 -23.78 -14.27 2.56
CA ILE A 442 -24.46 -14.92 1.44
C ILE A 442 -23.42 -15.62 0.57
N PRO A 443 -23.53 -16.95 0.34
CA PRO A 443 -22.66 -17.65 -0.60
C PRO A 443 -22.87 -17.16 -2.03
N LEU A 444 -21.76 -16.92 -2.75
CA LEU A 444 -21.76 -16.52 -4.15
C LEU A 444 -21.37 -17.70 -5.04
N LYS A 445 -22.09 -17.85 -6.16
CA LYS A 445 -21.84 -18.86 -7.20
C LYS A 445 -21.37 -18.19 -8.50
N SER A 446 -20.80 -18.95 -9.39
CA SER A 446 -20.53 -18.52 -10.77
C SER A 446 -21.78 -17.92 -11.42
N GLY A 447 -21.60 -16.88 -12.24
CA GLY A 447 -22.68 -16.14 -12.87
C GLY A 447 -23.27 -15.04 -11.99
N LYS A 448 -24.49 -14.65 -12.26
CA LYS A 448 -25.18 -13.54 -11.60
C LYS A 448 -25.76 -13.97 -10.24
N ASN A 449 -25.44 -13.21 -9.20
CA ASN A 449 -25.98 -13.35 -7.85
C ASN A 449 -26.74 -12.06 -7.50
N GLU A 450 -28.01 -12.18 -7.18
CA GLU A 450 -28.84 -11.06 -6.70
C GLU A 450 -28.64 -10.89 -5.19
N ILE A 451 -28.31 -9.67 -4.77
CA ILE A 451 -28.15 -9.29 -3.38
C ILE A 451 -29.35 -8.43 -2.99
N ASN A 452 -30.06 -8.84 -1.96
CA ASN A 452 -31.21 -8.11 -1.45
C ASN A 452 -31.29 -8.28 0.07
N ILE A 453 -30.70 -7.34 0.78
CA ILE A 453 -30.71 -7.31 2.26
C ILE A 453 -31.75 -6.31 2.70
N ARG A 454 -32.83 -6.85 3.29
CA ARG A 454 -33.96 -6.08 3.79
C ARG A 454 -33.75 -5.54 5.20
#